data_d3021f68b6506a1bd825c66fb9c6b789
#
_entry.id   d3021f68b6506a1bd825c66fb9c6b789
#
_cell.length_a   1.000
_cell.length_b   1.000
_cell.length_c   1.000
_cell.angle_alpha   90.00
_cell.angle_beta   90.00
_cell.angle_gamma   90.00
#
_symmetry.space_group_name_H-M   'P 1'
#
loop_
_entity.id
_entity.type
_entity.pdbx_description
1 polymer ?
#
loop_
_entity_poly.entity_id
_entity_poly.type
_entity_poly.pdbx_seq_one_letter_code
_entity_poly.pdbx_strand_id
1 'polypeptide(L)'
;MYILAIDAGLRVGYALFDIPTATLQWYRSHNYGALARLRRGAATLIASQPDLALVVVEGGGSVAEPWQKAADFHRIPYCQIPAERWRQDLLYDREQRSGSQAKRAAQQHAAQTIADAQAPNHFNQLRHDAAEAILVGEWALRHCQHLFLSDK
;
A
#
# COMPACT_ATOMS: atom_id res chain seq x y z
N MET A 1 -5.64 -7.50 13.08
CA MET A 1 -6.18 -6.24 12.52
C MET A 1 -5.15 -5.64 11.58
N TYR A 2 -5.52 -5.39 10.32
CA TYR A 2 -4.55 -5.12 9.26
C TYR A 2 -4.86 -3.86 8.46
N ILE A 3 -3.79 -3.25 7.91
CA ILE A 3 -3.87 -2.23 6.86
C ILE A 3 -3.44 -2.88 5.54
N LEU A 4 -4.27 -2.77 4.51
CA LEU A 4 -3.90 -3.09 3.14
C LEU A 4 -3.51 -1.80 2.42
N ALA A 5 -2.25 -1.66 2.07
CA ALA A 5 -1.71 -0.54 1.32
C ALA A 5 -1.54 -0.89 -0.15
N ILE A 6 -1.89 0.04 -1.03
CA ILE A 6 -1.97 -0.17 -2.48
C ILE A 6 -1.34 1.00 -3.21
N ASP A 7 -0.39 0.70 -4.09
CA ASP A 7 0.04 1.58 -5.17
C ASP A 7 -0.79 1.24 -6.42
N ALA A 8 -1.76 2.12 -6.75
CA ALA A 8 -2.79 1.84 -7.74
C ALA A 8 -2.30 2.03 -9.17
N GLY A 9 -2.59 1.05 -10.01
CA GLY A 9 -2.30 1.01 -11.44
C GLY A 9 -2.93 -0.22 -12.06
N LEU A 10 -2.75 -0.45 -13.36
CA LEU A 10 -3.03 -1.77 -13.95
C LEU A 10 -1.99 -2.79 -13.48
N ARG A 11 -0.76 -2.37 -13.27
CA ARG A 11 0.21 -3.03 -12.42
C ARG A 11 0.09 -2.44 -11.02
N VAL A 12 -0.18 -3.27 -10.06
CA VAL A 12 -0.49 -2.87 -8.67
C VAL A 12 0.58 -3.37 -7.73
N GLY A 13 1.00 -2.52 -6.81
CA GLY A 13 1.75 -2.91 -5.63
C GLY A 13 0.83 -3.09 -4.42
N TYR A 14 1.10 -4.10 -3.62
CA TYR A 14 0.39 -4.38 -2.37
C TYR A 14 1.34 -4.53 -1.21
N ALA A 15 0.92 -4.10 -0.04
CA ALA A 15 1.57 -4.39 1.22
C ALA A 15 0.53 -4.57 2.34
N LEU A 16 0.66 -5.61 3.12
CA LEU A 16 -0.20 -5.85 4.29
C LEU A 16 0.61 -5.62 5.57
N PHE A 17 0.09 -4.78 6.43
CA PHE A 17 0.69 -4.49 7.73
C PHE A 17 -0.21 -4.95 8.88
N ASP A 18 0.38 -5.56 9.88
CA ASP A 18 -0.28 -5.80 11.16
C ASP A 18 -0.21 -4.52 12.01
N ILE A 19 -1.38 -4.03 12.44
CA ILE A 19 -1.48 -2.78 13.19
C ILE A 19 -0.88 -2.90 14.59
N PRO A 20 -1.21 -3.93 15.41
CA PRO A 20 -0.69 -4.04 16.76
C PRO A 20 0.83 -4.08 16.85
N THR A 21 1.48 -4.75 15.93
CA THR A 21 2.95 -4.90 15.92
C THR A 21 3.65 -3.89 15.01
N ALA A 22 2.88 -3.14 14.21
CA ALA A 22 3.38 -2.23 13.18
C ALA A 22 4.35 -2.90 12.20
N THR A 23 4.13 -4.18 11.89
CA THR A 23 5.03 -4.98 11.05
C THR A 23 4.43 -5.32 9.69
N LEU A 24 5.29 -5.30 8.67
CA LEU A 24 4.96 -5.79 7.34
C LEU A 24 4.78 -7.31 7.37
N GLN A 25 3.62 -7.79 6.92
CA GLN A 25 3.30 -9.22 6.86
C GLN A 25 3.66 -9.84 5.53
N TRP A 26 3.29 -9.16 4.45
CA TRP A 26 3.64 -9.53 3.09
C TRP A 26 3.54 -8.35 2.15
N TYR A 27 4.17 -8.47 0.99
CA TYR A 27 4.08 -7.53 -0.12
C TYR A 27 4.07 -8.28 -1.45
N ARG A 28 3.46 -7.69 -2.47
CA ARG A 28 3.35 -8.28 -3.81
C ARG A 28 3.26 -7.20 -4.88
N SER A 29 3.56 -7.59 -6.10
CA SER A 29 3.28 -6.85 -7.32
C SER A 29 2.48 -7.73 -8.27
N HIS A 30 1.44 -7.18 -8.90
CA HIS A 30 0.62 -7.91 -9.86
C HIS A 30 0.23 -7.04 -11.04
N ASN A 31 0.35 -7.57 -12.25
CA ASN A 31 -0.10 -6.90 -13.46
C ASN A 31 -1.44 -7.48 -13.92
N TYR A 32 -2.50 -6.72 -13.75
CA TYR A 32 -3.84 -7.11 -14.23
C TYR A 32 -3.99 -6.93 -15.75
N GLY A 33 -3.25 -6.00 -16.35
CA GLY A 33 -3.26 -5.74 -17.79
C GLY A 33 -4.53 -5.08 -18.32
N ALA A 34 -5.66 -5.19 -17.62
CA ALA A 34 -6.94 -4.62 -18.03
C ALA A 34 -7.79 -4.22 -16.81
N LEU A 35 -8.58 -3.14 -16.96
CA LEU A 35 -9.42 -2.61 -15.88
C LEU A 35 -10.46 -3.63 -15.38
N ALA A 36 -11.04 -4.43 -16.26
CA ALA A 36 -12.00 -5.47 -15.89
C ALA A 36 -11.37 -6.54 -14.98
N ARG A 37 -10.11 -6.91 -15.22
CA ARG A 37 -9.36 -7.85 -14.37
C ARG A 37 -9.01 -7.20 -13.04
N LEU A 38 -8.61 -5.93 -13.05
CA LEU A 38 -8.33 -5.16 -11.83
C LEU A 38 -9.58 -5.10 -10.92
N ARG A 39 -10.75 -4.84 -11.47
CA ARG A 39 -12.02 -4.80 -10.70
C ARG A 39 -12.29 -6.13 -10.00
N ARG A 40 -12.14 -7.24 -10.71
CA ARG A 40 -12.32 -8.58 -10.12
C ARG A 40 -11.24 -8.88 -9.07
N GLY A 41 -9.99 -8.52 -9.36
CA GLY A 41 -8.87 -8.74 -8.46
C GLY A 41 -8.99 -7.95 -7.16
N ALA A 42 -9.40 -6.70 -7.23
CA ALA A 42 -9.64 -5.85 -6.05
C ALA A 42 -10.72 -6.45 -5.15
N ALA A 43 -11.87 -6.83 -5.73
CA ALA A 43 -12.94 -7.46 -4.98
C ALA A 43 -12.50 -8.78 -4.32
N THR A 44 -11.79 -9.63 -5.06
CA THR A 44 -11.29 -10.92 -4.56
C THR A 44 -10.27 -10.73 -3.44
N LEU A 45 -9.30 -9.83 -3.63
CA LEU A 45 -8.24 -9.61 -2.64
C LEU A 45 -8.82 -9.08 -1.32
N ILE A 46 -9.65 -8.05 -1.36
CA ILE A 46 -10.26 -7.48 -0.16
C ILE A 46 -11.14 -8.51 0.55
N ALA A 47 -11.96 -9.26 -0.18
CA ALA A 47 -12.79 -10.31 0.40
C ALA A 47 -11.99 -11.46 1.05
N SER A 48 -10.79 -11.72 0.55
CA SER A 48 -9.92 -12.79 1.07
C SER A 48 -9.07 -12.41 2.29
N GLN A 49 -9.01 -11.11 2.63
CA GLN A 49 -8.22 -10.65 3.78
C GLN A 49 -9.14 -10.45 4.99
N PRO A 50 -9.07 -11.33 6.00
CA PRO A 50 -9.83 -11.12 7.23
C PRO A 50 -9.26 -9.93 8.02
N ASP A 51 -10.09 -9.34 8.86
CA ASP A 51 -9.71 -8.30 9.82
C ASP A 51 -9.03 -7.05 9.23
N LEU A 52 -9.39 -6.67 7.99
CA LEU A 52 -8.96 -5.39 7.44
C LEU A 52 -9.63 -4.24 8.20
N ALA A 53 -8.82 -3.38 8.80
CA ALA A 53 -9.26 -2.16 9.47
C ALA A 53 -9.17 -0.92 8.57
N LEU A 54 -8.32 -0.97 7.54
CA LEU A 54 -8.13 0.15 6.61
C LEU A 54 -7.62 -0.36 5.25
N VAL A 55 -8.15 0.20 4.19
CA VAL A 55 -7.56 0.16 2.85
C VAL A 55 -7.04 1.55 2.52
N VAL A 56 -5.75 1.67 2.29
CA VAL A 56 -5.10 2.93 1.88
C VAL A 56 -4.56 2.80 0.46
N VAL A 57 -4.89 3.76 -0.40
CA VAL A 57 -4.55 3.72 -1.82
C VAL A 57 -3.79 4.98 -2.22
N GLU A 58 -2.61 4.80 -2.78
CA GLU A 58 -1.91 5.87 -3.49
C GLU A 58 -2.31 5.84 -4.96
N GLY A 59 -2.68 7.00 -5.49
CA GLY A 59 -3.14 7.16 -6.86
C GLY A 59 -4.61 7.56 -6.96
N GLY A 60 -5.15 7.56 -8.17
CA GLY A 60 -6.51 8.06 -8.42
C GLY A 60 -7.14 7.52 -9.69
N GLY A 61 -8.32 8.06 -10.01
CA GLY A 61 -9.05 7.75 -11.24
C GLY A 61 -9.54 6.30 -11.32
N SER A 62 -9.61 5.79 -12.53
CA SER A 62 -10.20 4.47 -12.82
C SER A 62 -9.45 3.29 -12.21
N VAL A 63 -8.18 3.46 -11.84
CA VAL A 63 -7.37 2.40 -11.21
C VAL A 63 -7.49 2.39 -9.69
N ALA A 64 -7.91 3.49 -9.06
CA ALA A 64 -8.18 3.57 -7.62
C ALA A 64 -9.62 3.17 -7.28
N GLU A 65 -10.59 3.50 -8.15
CA GLU A 65 -12.02 3.25 -7.93
C GLU A 65 -12.37 1.80 -7.57
N PRO A 66 -11.81 0.75 -8.20
CA PRO A 66 -12.12 -0.63 -7.83
C PRO A 66 -11.83 -0.96 -6.37
N TRP A 67 -10.76 -0.39 -5.80
CA TRP A 67 -10.37 -0.59 -4.41
C TRP A 67 -11.33 0.10 -3.45
N GLN A 68 -11.74 1.33 -3.78
CA GLN A 68 -12.75 2.04 -3.02
C GLN A 68 -14.08 1.27 -2.99
N LYS A 69 -14.58 0.86 -4.16
CA LYS A 69 -15.84 0.11 -4.25
C LYS A 69 -15.80 -1.21 -3.46
N ALA A 70 -14.68 -1.92 -3.50
CA ALA A 70 -14.52 -3.15 -2.74
C ALA A 70 -14.45 -2.89 -1.24
N ALA A 71 -13.76 -1.85 -0.79
CA ALA A 71 -13.71 -1.45 0.61
C ALA A 71 -15.10 -1.04 1.12
N ASP A 72 -15.81 -0.20 0.36
CA ASP A 72 -17.17 0.25 0.69
C ASP A 72 -18.14 -0.92 0.82
N PHE A 73 -18.08 -1.89 -0.11
CA PHE A 73 -18.92 -3.09 -0.07
C PHE A 73 -18.75 -3.89 1.23
N HIS A 74 -17.51 -3.99 1.72
CA HIS A 74 -17.17 -4.68 2.97
C HIS A 74 -17.23 -3.77 4.20
N ARG A 75 -17.62 -2.49 4.05
CA ARG A 75 -17.65 -1.49 5.11
C ARG A 75 -16.31 -1.28 5.80
N ILE A 76 -15.23 -1.38 5.02
CA ILE A 76 -13.87 -1.14 5.49
C ILE A 76 -13.54 0.34 5.25
N PRO A 77 -13.00 1.06 6.24
CA PRO A 77 -12.50 2.43 6.04
C PRO A 77 -11.54 2.51 4.86
N TYR A 78 -11.67 3.57 4.06
CA TYR A 78 -10.87 3.81 2.87
C TYR A 78 -10.19 5.17 2.94
N CYS A 79 -8.91 5.22 2.61
CA CYS A 79 -8.13 6.45 2.52
C CYS A 79 -7.38 6.49 1.19
N GLN A 80 -7.51 7.59 0.45
CA GLN A 80 -6.79 7.80 -0.80
C GLN A 80 -5.83 8.98 -0.64
N ILE A 81 -4.58 8.79 -1.07
CA ILE A 81 -3.52 9.78 -0.94
C ILE A 81 -2.76 9.98 -2.26
N PRO A 82 -2.26 11.17 -2.54
CA PRO A 82 -1.28 11.37 -3.61
C PRO A 82 0.12 10.98 -3.15
N ALA A 83 1.01 10.67 -4.11
CA ALA A 83 2.38 10.27 -3.83
C ALA A 83 3.17 11.29 -3.00
N GLU A 84 2.91 12.57 -3.21
CA GLU A 84 3.57 13.67 -2.48
C GLU A 84 3.37 13.56 -0.97
N ARG A 85 2.24 13.02 -0.53
CA ARG A 85 1.89 12.94 0.89
C ARG A 85 2.88 12.05 1.64
N TRP A 86 3.09 10.81 1.21
CA TRP A 86 4.01 9.91 1.90
C TRP A 86 5.47 10.28 1.65
N ARG A 87 5.80 10.83 0.47
CA ARG A 87 7.16 11.26 0.16
C ARG A 87 7.64 12.37 1.08
N GLN A 88 6.80 13.35 1.37
CA GLN A 88 7.13 14.44 2.29
C GLN A 88 7.44 13.95 3.69
N ASP A 89 6.74 12.91 4.15
CA ASP A 89 6.84 12.42 5.52
C ASP A 89 7.93 11.34 5.71
N LEU A 90 8.26 10.58 4.66
CA LEU A 90 9.15 9.42 4.74
C LEU A 90 10.50 9.61 4.04
N LEU A 91 10.59 10.53 3.07
CA LEU A 91 11.83 10.78 2.32
C LEU A 91 12.42 12.14 2.68
N TYR A 92 13.74 12.22 2.70
CA TYR A 92 14.44 13.50 2.82
C TYR A 92 14.31 14.32 1.53
N ASP A 93 14.37 15.65 1.64
CA ASP A 93 14.27 16.55 0.49
C ASP A 93 15.30 16.21 -0.61
N ARG A 94 16.53 15.85 -0.22
CA ARG A 94 17.59 15.42 -1.15
C ARG A 94 17.23 14.18 -1.97
N GLU A 95 16.37 13.31 -1.43
CA GLU A 95 15.93 12.06 -2.05
C GLU A 95 14.77 12.28 -3.04
N GLN A 96 14.20 13.47 -3.06
CA GLN A 96 13.04 13.84 -3.86
C GLN A 96 13.35 14.81 -5.01
N ARG A 97 14.63 15.12 -5.26
CA ARG A 97 15.04 16.10 -6.28
C ARG A 97 14.66 15.71 -7.71
N SER A 98 14.47 14.42 -7.96
CA SER A 98 13.96 13.90 -9.23
C SER A 98 13.08 12.68 -8.98
N GLY A 99 12.21 12.33 -9.96
CA GLY A 99 11.38 11.13 -9.88
C GLY A 99 12.21 9.84 -9.75
N SER A 100 13.36 9.76 -10.42
CA SER A 100 14.26 8.60 -10.34
C SER A 100 14.94 8.48 -8.97
N GLN A 101 15.32 9.60 -8.35
CA GLN A 101 15.88 9.61 -6.99
C GLN A 101 14.83 9.20 -5.96
N ALA A 102 13.60 9.73 -6.06
CA ALA A 102 12.51 9.35 -5.16
C ALA A 102 12.19 7.85 -5.25
N LYS A 103 12.15 7.28 -6.46
CA LYS A 103 11.93 5.83 -6.65
C LYS A 103 13.06 4.98 -6.07
N ARG A 104 14.31 5.41 -6.23
CA ARG A 104 15.47 4.71 -5.66
C ARG A 104 15.45 4.76 -4.14
N ALA A 105 15.18 5.92 -3.56
CA ALA A 105 15.06 6.09 -2.11
C ALA A 105 13.91 5.24 -1.55
N ALA A 106 12.77 5.22 -2.24
CA ALA A 106 11.63 4.37 -1.87
C ALA A 106 11.99 2.88 -1.86
N GLN A 107 12.73 2.41 -2.87
CA GLN A 107 13.18 1.01 -2.92
C GLN A 107 14.15 0.66 -1.79
N GLN A 108 15.09 1.55 -1.45
CA GLN A 108 16.02 1.35 -0.35
C GLN A 108 15.29 1.30 1.00
N HIS A 109 14.37 2.21 1.23
CA HIS A 109 13.56 2.25 2.44
C HIS A 109 12.70 0.98 2.56
N ALA A 110 12.00 0.59 1.49
CA ALA A 110 11.18 -0.61 1.48
C ALA A 110 12.01 -1.88 1.70
N ALA A 111 13.21 -1.97 1.13
CA ALA A 111 14.13 -3.09 1.36
C ALA A 111 14.53 -3.21 2.83
N GLN A 112 14.75 -2.09 3.52
CA GLN A 112 15.02 -2.07 4.96
C GLN A 112 13.80 -2.56 5.75
N THR A 113 12.62 -2.09 5.42
CA THR A 113 11.37 -2.54 6.06
C THR A 113 11.14 -4.05 5.91
N ILE A 114 11.40 -4.58 4.72
CA ILE A 114 11.31 -6.04 4.46
C ILE A 114 12.31 -6.79 5.34
N ALA A 115 13.55 -6.32 5.44
CA ALA A 115 14.59 -6.95 6.24
C ALA A 115 14.24 -6.91 7.73
N ASP A 116 13.79 -5.77 8.24
CA ASP A 116 13.43 -5.59 9.65
C ASP A 116 12.24 -6.45 10.06
N ALA A 117 11.26 -6.58 9.16
CA ALA A 117 10.07 -7.42 9.41
C ALA A 117 10.32 -8.91 9.14
N GLN A 118 11.47 -9.29 8.55
CA GLN A 118 11.73 -10.63 8.03
C GLN A 118 10.61 -11.14 7.12
N ALA A 119 10.00 -10.21 6.37
CA ALA A 119 8.88 -10.53 5.48
C ALA A 119 9.34 -11.48 4.36
N PRO A 120 8.50 -12.47 3.98
CA PRO A 120 8.87 -13.41 2.93
C PRO A 120 9.17 -12.68 1.62
N ASN A 121 10.36 -12.87 1.10
CA ASN A 121 10.74 -12.38 -0.23
C ASN A 121 10.56 -13.51 -1.24
N HIS A 122 9.46 -13.48 -1.97
CA HIS A 122 9.13 -14.46 -3.01
C HIS A 122 9.68 -14.07 -4.39
N PHE A 123 10.38 -12.94 -4.50
CA PHE A 123 10.84 -12.38 -5.76
C PHE A 123 12.33 -12.07 -5.70
N ASN A 124 13.05 -12.36 -6.77
CA ASN A 124 14.48 -12.03 -6.89
C ASN A 124 14.76 -10.52 -6.94
N GLN A 125 13.74 -9.70 -7.18
CA GLN A 125 13.86 -8.25 -7.26
C GLN A 125 12.59 -7.56 -6.76
N LEU A 126 12.77 -6.60 -5.84
CA LEU A 126 11.71 -5.72 -5.38
C LEU A 126 11.30 -4.76 -6.51
N ARG A 127 10.02 -4.78 -6.90
CA ARG A 127 9.46 -3.87 -7.90
C ARG A 127 9.07 -2.54 -7.28
N HIS A 128 9.03 -1.48 -8.11
CA HIS A 128 8.69 -0.12 -7.66
C HIS A 128 7.31 -0.03 -7.01
N ASP A 129 6.30 -0.63 -7.64
CA ASP A 129 4.93 -0.62 -7.15
C ASP A 129 4.79 -1.29 -5.77
N ALA A 130 5.44 -2.43 -5.57
CA ALA A 130 5.49 -3.08 -4.25
C ALA A 130 6.24 -2.21 -3.22
N ALA A 131 7.36 -1.60 -3.60
CA ALA A 131 8.11 -0.70 -2.74
C ALA A 131 7.28 0.53 -2.32
N GLU A 132 6.59 1.15 -3.27
CA GLU A 132 5.72 2.29 -2.99
C GLU A 132 4.54 1.90 -2.09
N ALA A 133 3.92 0.73 -2.32
CA ALA A 133 2.88 0.21 -1.44
C ALA A 133 3.35 0.00 0.00
N ILE A 134 4.59 -0.47 0.21
CA ILE A 134 5.19 -0.59 1.55
C ILE A 134 5.27 0.77 2.23
N LEU A 135 5.75 1.80 1.53
CA LEU A 135 5.85 3.15 2.08
C LEU A 135 4.48 3.79 2.36
N VAL A 136 3.49 3.55 1.50
CA VAL A 136 2.10 3.94 1.74
C VAL A 136 1.57 3.31 3.02
N GLY A 137 1.86 2.05 3.26
CA GLY A 137 1.47 1.33 4.48
C GLY A 137 2.14 1.87 5.74
N GLU A 138 3.44 2.15 5.70
CA GLU A 138 4.16 2.79 6.80
C GLU A 138 3.62 4.19 7.12
N TRP A 139 3.33 4.97 6.08
CA TRP A 139 2.69 6.26 6.23
C TRP A 139 1.33 6.13 6.93
N ALA A 140 0.51 5.18 6.50
CA ALA A 140 -0.82 4.95 7.08
C ALA A 140 -0.76 4.52 8.54
N LEU A 141 0.19 3.67 8.92
CA LEU A 141 0.41 3.31 10.33
C LEU A 141 0.66 4.51 11.23
N ARG A 142 1.32 5.56 10.71
CA ARG A 142 1.64 6.77 11.47
C ARG A 142 0.51 7.80 11.49
N HIS A 143 -0.20 7.94 10.38
CA HIS A 143 -1.09 9.08 10.14
C HIS A 143 -2.59 8.75 10.13
N CYS A 144 -2.96 7.48 9.96
CA CYS A 144 -4.36 7.07 9.82
C CYS A 144 -4.93 6.39 11.07
N GLN A 145 -4.28 6.49 12.22
CA GLN A 145 -4.72 5.86 13.48
C GLN A 145 -6.16 6.23 13.85
N HIS A 146 -6.58 7.46 13.58
CA HIS A 146 -7.94 7.94 13.83
C HIS A 146 -9.02 7.21 13.02
N LEU A 147 -8.66 6.54 11.90
CA LEU A 147 -9.61 5.82 11.06
C LEU A 147 -9.91 4.40 11.57
N PHE A 148 -9.05 3.84 12.39
CA PHE A 148 -9.20 2.47 12.90
C PHE A 148 -9.14 2.33 14.43
N LEU A 149 -8.87 3.42 15.15
CA LEU A 149 -8.88 3.44 16.62
C LEU A 149 -10.14 4.12 17.21
N SER A 150 -11.11 4.51 16.37
CA SER A 150 -12.25 5.37 16.78
C SER A 150 -13.39 4.64 17.47
N ASP A 151 -13.26 3.37 17.83
CA ASP A 151 -14.29 2.64 18.58
C ASP A 151 -13.70 2.02 19.87
N LYS A 152 -13.52 2.86 20.88
CA LYS A 152 -13.47 2.42 22.29
C LYS A 152 -14.26 3.39 23.16
#